data_262211725671baeba1ba73aefaf29f16
#
_entry.id   262211725671baeba1ba73aefaf29f16
#
_cell.length_a   1.000
_cell.length_b   1.000
_cell.length_c   1.000
_cell.angle_alpha   90.00
_cell.angle_beta   90.00
_cell.angle_gamma   90.00
#
_symmetry.space_group_name_H-M   'P 1'
#
loop_
_entity.id
_entity.type
_entity.pdbx_description
1 polymer ?
#
loop_
_entity_poly.entity_id
_entity_poly.type
_entity_poly.pdbx_seq_one_letter_code
_entity_poly.pdbx_strand_id
1 'polypeptide(L)'
;MATELGRLGVWAWLDAYTAPEAAAFAKRLEDWGYGALWIPEAVGRDPFSLIGYLAAHTESLVFATGIANIYARDAMTLKAVHKTLSEIAPGRFVLGLGVSHEHLVTQVRGHDYKKPLSTMRAHLEAMEAALYMGKEPESD
;
A
#
# COMPACT_ATOMS: atom_id res chain seq x y z
N MET A 1 1.35 -10.26 15.09
CA MET A 1 0.62 -11.39 14.42
C MET A 1 0.64 -11.18 12.92
N ALA A 2 0.78 -12.25 12.14
CA ALA A 2 0.70 -12.13 10.68
C ALA A 2 -0.73 -11.72 10.26
N THR A 3 -0.85 -10.81 9.29
CA THR A 3 -2.14 -10.40 8.73
C THR A 3 -2.79 -11.56 7.97
N GLU A 4 -4.04 -11.88 8.27
CA GLU A 4 -4.79 -12.93 7.60
C GLU A 4 -5.49 -12.38 6.35
N LEU A 5 -5.01 -12.77 5.17
CA LEU A 5 -5.53 -12.30 3.88
C LEU A 5 -6.84 -12.96 3.43
N GLY A 6 -7.29 -14.00 4.15
CA GLY A 6 -8.45 -14.79 3.73
C GLY A 6 -8.15 -15.69 2.52
N ARG A 7 -9.20 -16.40 2.04
CA ARG A 7 -9.06 -17.34 0.90
C ARG A 7 -9.06 -16.65 -0.47
N LEU A 8 -9.76 -15.53 -0.59
CA LEU A 8 -9.90 -14.77 -1.84
C LEU A 8 -9.70 -13.30 -1.56
N GLY A 9 -8.95 -12.66 -2.42
CA GLY A 9 -8.77 -11.21 -2.48
C GLY A 9 -9.14 -10.66 -3.84
N VAL A 10 -9.35 -9.36 -3.91
CA VAL A 10 -9.61 -8.63 -5.15
C VAL A 10 -8.45 -7.69 -5.41
N TRP A 11 -7.93 -7.68 -6.62
CA TRP A 11 -7.04 -6.64 -7.10
C TRP A 11 -7.86 -5.69 -7.98
N ALA A 12 -7.90 -4.41 -7.65
CA ALA A 12 -8.75 -3.47 -8.35
C ALA A 12 -8.07 -2.11 -8.54
N TRP A 13 -8.22 -1.56 -9.73
CA TRP A 13 -7.85 -0.20 -10.08
C TRP A 13 -9.00 0.75 -9.72
N LEU A 14 -8.77 1.65 -8.79
CA LEU A 14 -9.83 2.51 -8.23
C LEU A 14 -9.72 3.98 -8.66
N ASP A 15 -8.86 4.31 -9.62
CA ASP A 15 -8.61 5.70 -10.04
C ASP A 15 -9.84 6.38 -10.65
N ALA A 16 -10.76 5.60 -11.24
CA ALA A 16 -12.00 6.10 -11.83
C ALA A 16 -13.12 6.38 -10.81
N TYR A 17 -12.97 5.93 -9.56
CA TYR A 17 -13.95 6.13 -8.51
C TYR A 17 -13.64 7.36 -7.67
N THR A 18 -14.66 8.05 -7.19
CA THR A 18 -14.52 8.97 -6.07
C THR A 18 -14.19 8.21 -4.79
N ALA A 19 -13.66 8.88 -3.77
CA ALA A 19 -13.35 8.19 -2.51
C ALA A 19 -14.58 7.55 -1.84
N PRO A 20 -15.75 8.20 -1.80
CA PRO A 20 -16.99 7.55 -1.32
C PRO A 20 -17.44 6.34 -2.13
N GLU A 21 -17.30 6.37 -3.46
CA GLU A 21 -17.62 5.21 -4.33
C GLU A 21 -16.65 4.05 -4.08
N ALA A 22 -15.35 4.35 -3.92
CA ALA A 22 -14.35 3.35 -3.56
C ALA A 22 -14.61 2.75 -2.17
N ALA A 23 -15.07 3.55 -1.20
CA ALA A 23 -15.47 3.05 0.11
C ALA A 23 -16.69 2.14 0.04
N ALA A 24 -17.69 2.51 -0.76
CA ALA A 24 -18.87 1.66 -1.00
C ALA A 24 -18.49 0.33 -1.68
N PHE A 25 -17.53 0.36 -2.61
CA PHE A 25 -16.98 -0.84 -3.23
C PHE A 25 -16.24 -1.72 -2.21
N ALA A 26 -15.36 -1.16 -1.39
CA ALA A 26 -14.65 -1.88 -0.35
C ALA A 26 -15.63 -2.53 0.65
N LYS A 27 -16.67 -1.80 1.07
CA LYS A 27 -17.69 -2.33 1.96
C LYS A 27 -18.46 -3.50 1.34
N ARG A 28 -18.78 -3.44 0.04
CA ARG A 28 -19.40 -4.59 -0.66
C ARG A 28 -18.49 -5.81 -0.70
N LEU A 29 -17.18 -5.64 -0.92
CA LEU A 29 -16.23 -6.76 -0.89
C LEU A 29 -16.21 -7.42 0.49
N GLU A 30 -16.20 -6.61 1.54
CA GLU A 30 -16.27 -7.09 2.92
C GLU A 30 -17.57 -7.89 3.17
N ASP A 31 -18.71 -7.33 2.80
CA ASP A 31 -20.03 -7.99 2.95
C ASP A 31 -20.14 -9.29 2.15
N TRP A 32 -19.43 -9.41 1.03
CA TRP A 32 -19.35 -10.63 0.22
C TRP A 32 -18.32 -11.65 0.73
N GLY A 33 -17.58 -11.31 1.78
CA GLY A 33 -16.63 -12.22 2.43
C GLY A 33 -15.25 -12.30 1.75
N TYR A 34 -14.87 -11.33 0.91
CA TYR A 34 -13.50 -11.21 0.45
C TYR A 34 -12.59 -10.78 1.61
N GLY A 35 -11.42 -11.39 1.70
CA GLY A 35 -10.48 -11.11 2.80
C GLY A 35 -9.60 -9.90 2.55
N ALA A 36 -9.28 -9.59 1.29
CA ALA A 36 -8.35 -8.51 0.98
C ALA A 36 -8.71 -7.74 -0.30
N LEU A 37 -8.37 -6.44 -0.29
CA LEU A 37 -8.38 -5.56 -1.46
C LEU A 37 -6.96 -5.06 -1.74
N TRP A 38 -6.43 -5.43 -2.91
CA TRP A 38 -5.11 -5.05 -3.40
C TRP A 38 -5.23 -3.87 -4.35
N ILE A 39 -4.56 -2.76 -4.04
CA ILE A 39 -4.65 -1.50 -4.78
C ILE A 39 -3.29 -1.20 -5.43
N PRO A 40 -3.21 -1.10 -6.77
CA PRO A 40 -1.99 -0.72 -7.46
C PRO A 40 -1.73 0.79 -7.38
N GLU A 41 -0.46 1.17 -7.50
CA GLU A 41 -0.03 2.54 -7.72
C GLU A 41 0.49 2.73 -9.14
N ALA A 42 -0.08 3.68 -9.87
CA ALA A 42 0.40 4.05 -11.21
C ALA A 42 0.51 5.58 -11.35
N VAL A 43 -0.37 6.23 -12.07
CA VAL A 43 -0.31 7.65 -12.41
C VAL A 43 -1.49 8.45 -11.86
N GLY A 44 -2.39 7.83 -11.17
CA GLY A 44 -3.61 8.48 -10.70
C GLY A 44 -3.52 8.79 -9.21
N ARG A 45 -4.27 8.04 -8.46
CA ARG A 45 -4.50 8.26 -7.05
C ARG A 45 -3.34 7.77 -6.18
N ASP A 46 -3.05 8.49 -5.10
CA ASP A 46 -2.17 7.97 -4.05
C ASP A 46 -2.85 6.82 -3.29
N PRO A 47 -2.29 5.59 -3.32
CA PRO A 47 -2.94 4.43 -2.73
C PRO A 47 -3.01 4.52 -1.20
N PHE A 48 -2.04 5.13 -0.55
CA PHE A 48 -1.96 5.16 0.91
C PHE A 48 -3.01 6.09 1.54
N SER A 49 -3.19 7.28 0.97
CA SER A 49 -4.25 8.20 1.39
C SER A 49 -5.63 7.56 1.19
N LEU A 50 -5.81 6.86 0.05
CA LEU A 50 -7.06 6.14 -0.22
C LEU A 50 -7.26 5.00 0.79
N ILE A 51 -6.26 4.17 1.04
CA ILE A 51 -6.35 3.06 2.00
C ILE A 51 -6.73 3.57 3.39
N GLY A 52 -6.14 4.68 3.86
CA GLY A 52 -6.51 5.28 5.13
C GLY A 52 -7.99 5.64 5.20
N TYR A 53 -8.54 6.21 4.13
CA TYR A 53 -9.96 6.52 4.02
C TYR A 53 -10.84 5.25 3.98
N LEU A 54 -10.48 4.25 3.17
CA LEU A 54 -11.22 3.00 3.06
C LEU A 54 -11.24 2.21 4.36
N ALA A 55 -10.12 2.18 5.06
CA ALA A 55 -9.98 1.48 6.34
C ALA A 55 -10.92 2.03 7.42
N ALA A 56 -11.20 3.35 7.39
CA ALA A 56 -12.15 3.98 8.29
C ALA A 56 -13.62 3.65 7.96
N HIS A 57 -13.90 3.09 6.79
CA HIS A 57 -15.25 2.73 6.33
C HIS A 57 -15.49 1.21 6.28
N THR A 58 -14.55 0.40 6.78
CA THR A 58 -14.62 -1.06 6.81
C THR A 58 -14.16 -1.57 8.17
N GLU A 59 -14.53 -2.80 8.51
CA GLU A 59 -14.24 -3.39 9.83
C GLU A 59 -13.21 -4.51 9.78
N SER A 60 -13.23 -5.34 8.75
CA SER A 60 -12.44 -6.58 8.66
C SER A 60 -11.60 -6.71 7.38
N LEU A 61 -11.95 -5.99 6.31
CA LEU A 61 -11.25 -6.09 5.04
C LEU A 61 -9.78 -5.66 5.17
N VAL A 62 -8.87 -6.51 4.71
CA VAL A 62 -7.44 -6.21 4.65
C VAL A 62 -7.15 -5.38 3.41
N PHE A 63 -6.38 -4.33 3.56
CA PHE A 63 -5.88 -3.52 2.45
C PHE A 63 -4.42 -3.81 2.18
N ALA A 64 -4.08 -3.93 0.92
CA ALA A 64 -2.71 -4.14 0.49
C ALA A 64 -2.37 -3.27 -0.73
N THR A 65 -1.13 -2.85 -0.85
CA THR A 65 -0.65 -2.28 -2.10
C THR A 65 -0.16 -3.38 -3.03
N GLY A 66 -0.64 -3.40 -4.25
CA GLY A 66 -0.26 -4.41 -5.23
C GLY A 66 0.13 -3.79 -6.58
N ILE A 67 1.23 -3.09 -6.66
CA ILE A 67 2.29 -2.73 -5.71
C ILE A 67 2.35 -1.21 -5.51
N ALA A 68 2.96 -0.75 -4.41
CA ALA A 68 3.45 0.61 -4.30
C ALA A 68 4.88 0.71 -4.85
N ASN A 69 5.17 1.81 -5.54
CA ASN A 69 6.41 2.01 -6.27
C ASN A 69 7.51 2.55 -5.34
N ILE A 70 8.63 1.84 -5.23
CA ILE A 70 9.78 2.26 -4.41
C ILE A 70 10.44 3.57 -4.90
N TYR A 71 10.27 3.93 -6.18
CA TYR A 71 10.82 5.17 -6.74
C TYR A 71 9.97 6.41 -6.44
N ALA A 72 8.75 6.24 -5.96
CA ALA A 72 7.85 7.35 -5.65
C ALA A 72 8.10 7.98 -4.29
N ARG A 73 8.73 7.25 -3.37
CA ARG A 73 8.96 7.69 -1.97
C ARG A 73 10.28 7.15 -1.47
N ASP A 74 10.97 7.92 -0.62
CA ASP A 74 12.12 7.40 0.09
C ASP A 74 11.75 6.36 1.15
N ALA A 75 12.76 5.62 1.62
CA ALA A 75 12.59 4.52 2.57
C ALA A 75 12.05 4.97 3.93
N MET A 76 12.45 6.14 4.42
CA MET A 76 11.97 6.69 5.69
C MET A 76 10.48 7.04 5.59
N THR A 77 10.06 7.67 4.51
CA THR A 77 8.65 7.98 4.24
C THR A 77 7.81 6.70 4.16
N LEU A 78 8.29 5.66 3.46
CA LEU A 78 7.55 4.39 3.37
C LEU A 78 7.44 3.67 4.71
N LYS A 79 8.48 3.72 5.54
CA LYS A 79 8.40 3.21 6.92
C LYS A 79 7.33 3.95 7.72
N ALA A 80 7.31 5.29 7.65
CA ALA A 80 6.30 6.09 8.34
C ALA A 80 4.88 5.79 7.84
N VAL A 81 4.69 5.65 6.54
CA VAL A 81 3.41 5.25 5.93
C VAL A 81 2.95 3.89 6.46
N HIS A 82 3.86 2.90 6.46
CA HIS A 82 3.56 1.56 6.96
C HIS A 82 3.09 1.60 8.42
N LYS A 83 3.84 2.27 9.28
CA LYS A 83 3.49 2.42 10.71
C LYS A 83 2.15 3.13 10.91
N THR A 84 1.93 4.24 10.20
CA THR A 84 0.67 5.01 10.31
C THR A 84 -0.54 4.19 9.87
N LEU A 85 -0.44 3.48 8.73
CA LEU A 85 -1.56 2.66 8.27
C LEU A 85 -1.78 1.41 9.14
N SER A 86 -0.74 0.84 9.70
CA SER A 86 -0.85 -0.25 10.68
C SER A 86 -1.53 0.22 11.98
N GLU A 87 -1.36 1.49 12.37
CA GLU A 87 -2.09 2.09 13.50
C GLU A 87 -3.57 2.35 13.15
N ILE A 88 -3.84 2.90 11.95
CA ILE A 88 -5.22 3.19 11.49
C ILE A 88 -6.03 1.90 11.31
N ALA A 89 -5.41 0.85 10.80
CA ALA A 89 -6.04 -0.43 10.48
C ALA A 89 -5.27 -1.61 11.11
N PRO A 90 -5.33 -1.80 12.43
CA PRO A 90 -4.56 -2.82 13.14
C PRO A 90 -4.80 -4.22 12.56
N GLY A 91 -3.72 -4.89 12.11
CA GLY A 91 -3.77 -6.21 11.50
C GLY A 91 -4.43 -6.27 10.11
N ARG A 92 -4.77 -5.12 9.50
CA ARG A 92 -5.49 -5.04 8.22
C ARG A 92 -4.75 -4.27 7.12
N PHE A 93 -3.45 -4.03 7.28
CA PHE A 93 -2.65 -3.38 6.25
C PHE A 93 -1.42 -4.20 5.88
N VAL A 94 -1.18 -4.37 4.58
CA VAL A 94 0.01 -5.02 4.02
C VAL A 94 0.68 -4.08 3.03
N LEU A 95 1.93 -3.73 3.28
CA LEU A 95 2.73 -2.92 2.39
C LEU A 95 3.38 -3.79 1.31
N GLY A 96 2.77 -3.86 0.13
CA GLY A 96 3.34 -4.49 -1.04
C GLY A 96 4.17 -3.51 -1.86
N LEU A 97 5.46 -3.76 -1.99
CA LEU A 97 6.40 -2.91 -2.71
C LEU A 97 6.87 -3.55 -4.01
N GLY A 98 7.19 -2.73 -5.00
CA GLY A 98 7.72 -3.18 -6.27
C GLY A 98 8.54 -2.11 -6.98
N VAL A 99 9.28 -2.57 -8.00
CA VAL A 99 10.16 -1.72 -8.82
C VAL A 99 9.45 -1.04 -9.98
N SER A 100 8.14 -1.26 -10.13
CA SER A 100 7.36 -0.73 -11.25
C SER A 100 7.92 -1.17 -12.63
N HIS A 101 7.72 -0.35 -13.64
CA HIS A 101 8.19 -0.60 -15.01
C HIS A 101 9.11 0.53 -15.46
N GLU A 102 10.15 0.19 -16.23
CA GLU A 102 11.14 1.16 -16.71
C GLU A 102 10.48 2.39 -17.35
N HIS A 103 9.50 2.19 -18.24
CA HIS A 103 8.78 3.29 -18.89
C HIS A 103 8.12 4.25 -17.88
N LEU A 104 7.41 3.73 -16.88
CA LEU A 104 6.75 4.56 -15.86
C LEU A 104 7.77 5.29 -14.99
N VAL A 105 8.86 4.63 -14.62
CA VAL A 105 9.89 5.21 -13.75
C VAL A 105 10.69 6.28 -14.49
N THR A 106 11.10 6.03 -15.72
CA THR A 106 11.99 6.94 -16.48
C THR A 106 11.22 8.01 -17.23
N GLN A 107 10.24 7.64 -18.06
CA GLN A 107 9.59 8.57 -18.97
C GLN A 107 8.43 9.34 -18.32
N VAL A 108 7.69 8.71 -17.42
CA VAL A 108 6.56 9.36 -16.76
C VAL A 108 6.98 10.08 -15.49
N ARG A 109 7.83 9.47 -14.66
CA ARG A 109 8.24 10.02 -13.36
C ARG A 109 9.59 10.76 -13.38
N GLY A 110 10.41 10.55 -14.43
CA GLY A 110 11.72 11.21 -14.57
C GLY A 110 12.81 10.70 -13.63
N HIS A 111 12.67 9.46 -13.13
CA HIS A 111 13.64 8.82 -12.26
C HIS A 111 14.55 7.84 -13.03
N ASP A 112 15.69 7.50 -12.46
CA ASP A 112 16.59 6.47 -12.97
C ASP A 112 16.05 5.06 -12.68
N TYR A 113 16.02 4.21 -13.69
CA TYR A 113 15.68 2.79 -13.55
C TYR A 113 16.90 1.92 -13.84
N LYS A 114 17.79 1.81 -12.88
CA LYS A 114 19.02 1.02 -12.98
C LYS A 114 19.03 -0.06 -11.92
N LYS A 115 19.44 -1.29 -12.32
CA LYS A 115 19.61 -2.43 -11.41
C LYS A 115 18.43 -2.62 -10.44
N PRO A 116 17.19 -2.84 -10.93
CA PRO A 116 15.98 -2.80 -10.10
C PRO A 116 16.03 -3.75 -8.91
N LEU A 117 16.63 -4.93 -9.04
CA LEU A 117 16.78 -5.89 -7.95
C LEU A 117 17.68 -5.36 -6.81
N SER A 118 18.83 -4.78 -7.17
CA SER A 118 19.75 -4.18 -6.19
C SER A 118 19.13 -2.94 -5.55
N THR A 119 18.37 -2.16 -6.32
CA THR A 119 17.65 -0.98 -5.83
C THR A 119 16.57 -1.39 -4.83
N MET A 120 15.79 -2.44 -5.13
CA MET A 120 14.79 -2.98 -4.18
C MET A 120 15.44 -3.42 -2.87
N ARG A 121 16.54 -4.18 -2.95
CA ARG A 121 17.26 -4.65 -1.76
C ARG A 121 17.73 -3.48 -0.91
N ALA A 122 18.42 -2.52 -1.53
CA ALA A 122 18.91 -1.32 -0.82
C ALA A 122 17.76 -0.50 -0.21
N HIS A 123 16.62 -0.42 -0.88
CA HIS A 123 15.44 0.27 -0.38
C HIS A 123 14.86 -0.41 0.88
N LEU A 124 14.75 -1.73 0.86
CA LEU A 124 14.26 -2.50 2.01
C LEU A 124 15.21 -2.39 3.22
N GLU A 125 16.54 -2.52 2.98
CA GLU A 125 17.56 -2.34 4.01
C GLU A 125 17.51 -0.92 4.61
N ALA A 126 17.36 0.10 3.77
CA ALA A 126 17.21 1.49 4.21
C ALA A 126 15.90 1.71 5.00
N MET A 127 14.82 1.06 4.60
CA MET A 127 13.55 1.11 5.31
C MET A 127 13.64 0.49 6.71
N GLU A 128 14.31 -0.66 6.82
CA GLU A 128 14.55 -1.32 8.10
C GLU A 128 15.38 -0.44 9.03
N ALA A 129 16.46 0.15 8.53
CA ALA A 129 17.36 1.03 9.28
C ALA A 129 16.82 2.44 9.54
N ALA A 130 15.76 2.88 8.86
CA ALA A 130 15.25 4.24 8.98
C ALA A 130 14.76 4.57 10.39
N LEU A 131 15.05 5.79 10.84
CA LEU A 131 14.56 6.31 12.12
C LEU A 131 13.03 6.48 12.07
N TYR A 132 12.36 6.02 13.10
CA TYR A 132 10.95 6.25 13.35
C TYR A 132 10.75 6.71 14.80
N MET A 133 10.09 7.84 15.00
CA MET A 133 9.88 8.46 16.32
C MET A 133 8.39 8.50 16.71
N GLY A 134 7.52 7.89 15.92
CA GLY A 134 6.11 7.74 16.24
C GLY A 134 5.86 6.62 17.25
N LYS A 135 4.60 6.49 17.68
CA LYS A 135 4.18 5.34 18.48
C LYS A 135 4.21 4.07 17.62
N GLU A 136 4.81 3.00 18.14
CA GLU A 136 4.80 1.71 17.44
C GLU A 136 3.39 1.12 17.42
N PRO A 137 2.88 0.68 16.26
CA PRO A 137 1.60 0.00 16.18
C PRO A 137 1.62 -1.35 16.91
N GLU A 138 0.50 -1.71 17.54
CA GLU A 138 0.38 -2.99 18.25
C GLU A 138 0.39 -4.22 17.34
N SER A 139 0.08 -4.02 16.06
CA SER A 139 -0.08 -5.07 15.04
C SER A 139 1.07 -5.19 14.04
N ASP A 140 2.20 -4.59 14.32
CA ASP A 140 3.34 -4.55 13.39
C ASP A 140 4.24 -5.80 13.50
#